data_830e79ffd9596b0ef40f13c72cbec6c3
#
_entry.id   830e79ffd9596b0ef40f13c72cbec6c3
#
_cell.length_a   1.000
_cell.length_b   1.000
_cell.length_c   1.000
_cell.angle_alpha   90.00
_cell.angle_beta   90.00
_cell.angle_gamma   90.00
#
_symmetry.space_group_name_H-M   'P 1'
#
loop_
_entity.id
_entity.type
_entity.pdbx_description
1 polymer ?
#
loop_
_entity_poly.entity_id
_entity_poly.type
_entity_poly.pdbx_seq_one_letter_code
_entity_poly.pdbx_strand_id
1 'polypeptide(L)'
;MKYEIHDLTRYFHNVRKKDGSLNPILGEDATALTACLSYLLEDTNFVIKAYSGTGKTVIMDAIFGLLPKEFFHTMEHLSETAVWYEMDKINRSRFVAIPEAQKLPEPVMEVVKTWGDGRPAQRKRTDVTIKDVISQTLYPKYVFMCVAVENDKGSAYFDAELERRCMIMHTNPTVKQTERVIKHKLLSAAVPKTSITTMSDREIAGLKKHILDAIVKRDEEDALELKNPCAPFLFEAIPSAFPVSRSKVQYLLRLINAVARFYPDEILRVNKDGKRYGLVSPKHNWLGLRIYLNSFVEECLHMPSHGTDILKLFPDTRLDKFGFADGETVRMSSNEIKKAAKAVGLPFTKLEPILAGLLMTGFLEMDEDKGKRMYYKSPLIDEPVAKINWSELIEETKDFMAKNWNSVADEYNGRFCGDIEIVDPFTGDHVRLGARTKSAKEVEPKAPEPFKTYKDYVYVEKYKGKDLEKDFLLHAEGDYNEKEIKQIIGRRSD
;
A
#
# COMPACT_ATOMS: atom_id res chain seq x y z
N MET A 1 0.31 -13.07 23.52
CA MET A 1 -0.53 -13.25 22.30
C MET A 1 0.36 -12.88 21.15
N LYS A 2 0.48 -13.71 20.13
CA LYS A 2 1.25 -13.39 18.91
C LYS A 2 0.32 -12.64 17.97
N TYR A 3 0.73 -11.49 17.47
CA TYR A 3 -0.02 -10.70 16.50
C TYR A 3 0.45 -11.01 15.08
N GLU A 4 -0.49 -11.06 14.14
CA GLU A 4 -0.24 -11.17 12.71
C GLU A 4 -0.53 -9.81 12.03
N ILE A 5 0.00 -9.59 10.83
CA ILE A 5 -0.27 -8.33 10.09
C ILE A 5 -1.77 -8.17 9.80
N HIS A 6 -2.51 -9.27 9.67
CA HIS A 6 -3.97 -9.25 9.56
C HIS A 6 -4.64 -8.54 10.75
N ASP A 7 -4.06 -8.57 11.96
CA ASP A 7 -4.61 -7.84 13.10
C ASP A 7 -4.50 -6.32 12.93
N LEU A 8 -3.53 -5.81 12.15
CA LEU A 8 -3.51 -4.40 11.75
C LEU A 8 -4.67 -4.08 10.79
N THR A 9 -4.99 -4.95 9.85
CA THR A 9 -6.17 -4.78 8.97
C THR A 9 -7.44 -4.74 9.79
N ARG A 10 -7.61 -5.69 10.71
CA ARG A 10 -8.73 -5.69 11.67
C ARG A 10 -8.77 -4.40 12.50
N TYR A 11 -7.64 -3.90 12.96
CA TYR A 11 -7.56 -2.63 13.69
C TYR A 11 -8.04 -1.46 12.82
N PHE A 12 -7.60 -1.36 11.56
CA PHE A 12 -8.03 -0.29 10.66
C PHE A 12 -9.54 -0.31 10.39
N HIS A 13 -10.16 -1.49 10.35
CA HIS A 13 -11.61 -1.64 10.27
C HIS A 13 -12.35 -1.27 11.58
N ASN A 14 -11.64 -1.13 12.69
CA ASN A 14 -12.20 -0.79 14.01
C ASN A 14 -11.81 0.60 14.52
N VAL A 15 -11.22 1.46 13.68
CA VAL A 15 -10.81 2.82 14.06
C VAL A 15 -12.02 3.62 14.54
N ARG A 16 -11.82 4.40 15.61
CA ARG A 16 -12.84 5.22 16.23
C ARG A 16 -12.44 6.68 16.24
N LYS A 17 -13.42 7.58 16.08
CA LYS A 17 -13.25 9.01 16.31
C LYS A 17 -13.15 9.31 17.81
N LYS A 18 -12.83 10.56 18.14
CA LYS A 18 -12.75 11.06 19.53
C LYS A 18 -14.09 10.91 20.28
N ASP A 19 -15.21 10.99 19.59
CA ASP A 19 -16.56 10.80 20.15
C ASP A 19 -16.92 9.31 20.35
N GLY A 20 -15.98 8.40 20.04
CA GLY A 20 -16.18 6.95 20.12
C GLY A 20 -16.95 6.37 18.95
N SER A 21 -17.40 7.17 17.96
CA SER A 21 -18.04 6.64 16.75
C SER A 21 -17.03 5.89 15.88
N LEU A 22 -17.49 4.83 15.19
CA LEU A 22 -16.65 4.10 14.24
C LEU A 22 -16.33 4.96 13.02
N ASN A 23 -15.07 4.91 12.60
CA ASN A 23 -14.58 5.55 11.40
C ASN A 23 -13.58 4.63 10.69
N PRO A 24 -14.03 3.43 10.25
CA PRO A 24 -13.15 2.42 9.72
C PRO A 24 -12.51 2.85 8.41
N ILE A 25 -11.31 2.35 8.19
CA ILE A 25 -10.64 2.38 6.89
C ILE A 25 -11.14 1.16 6.13
N LEU A 26 -11.87 1.38 5.06
CA LEU A 26 -12.42 0.30 4.24
C LEU A 26 -11.87 0.37 2.83
N GLY A 27 -11.36 -0.76 2.33
CA GLY A 27 -10.83 -0.88 0.96
C GLY A 27 -9.56 -0.08 0.66
N GLU A 28 -8.90 0.41 1.70
CA GLU A 28 -7.59 1.08 1.65
C GLU A 28 -6.52 0.29 2.44
N ASP A 29 -6.76 -1.01 2.62
CA ASP A 29 -5.96 -1.85 3.49
C ASP A 29 -4.49 -1.89 3.07
N ALA A 30 -4.21 -2.01 1.76
CA ALA A 30 -2.85 -2.00 1.24
C ALA A 30 -2.14 -0.67 1.55
N THR A 31 -2.81 0.47 1.34
CA THR A 31 -2.28 1.80 1.65
C THR A 31 -2.03 1.97 3.14
N ALA A 32 -2.98 1.56 3.98
CA ALA A 32 -2.88 1.68 5.43
C ALA A 32 -1.78 0.76 6.01
N LEU A 33 -1.68 -0.49 5.55
CA LEU A 33 -0.63 -1.42 5.97
C LEU A 33 0.76 -0.95 5.52
N THR A 34 0.89 -0.57 4.24
CA THR A 34 2.15 -0.06 3.71
C THR A 34 2.63 1.15 4.51
N ALA A 35 1.72 2.12 4.75
CA ALA A 35 2.03 3.31 5.52
C ALA A 35 2.41 2.97 6.97
N CYS A 36 1.62 2.15 7.65
CA CYS A 36 1.85 1.79 9.04
C CYS A 36 3.22 1.11 9.21
N LEU A 37 3.48 0.06 8.43
CA LEU A 37 4.69 -0.74 8.55
C LEU A 37 5.94 0.08 8.17
N SER A 38 5.97 0.65 6.96
CA SER A 38 7.17 1.35 6.47
C SER A 38 7.49 2.62 7.24
N TYR A 39 6.47 3.38 7.66
CA TYR A 39 6.67 4.61 8.40
C TYR A 39 7.07 4.38 9.86
N LEU A 40 6.37 3.47 10.56
CA LEU A 40 6.61 3.26 11.99
C LEU A 40 7.82 2.34 12.26
N LEU A 41 8.06 1.33 11.40
CA LEU A 41 9.05 0.29 11.67
C LEU A 41 10.34 0.42 10.86
N GLU A 42 10.36 1.19 9.76
CA GLU A 42 11.54 1.42 8.92
C GLU A 42 11.84 2.89 8.65
N ASP A 43 11.24 3.79 9.43
CA ASP A 43 11.56 5.22 9.37
C ASP A 43 11.57 5.76 7.93
N THR A 44 10.52 5.42 7.17
CA THR A 44 10.38 5.81 5.77
C THR A 44 9.49 7.03 5.65
N ASN A 45 9.94 8.07 4.94
CA ASN A 45 9.08 9.19 4.60
C ASN A 45 7.92 8.69 3.72
N PHE A 46 6.70 9.09 4.04
CA PHE A 46 5.50 8.56 3.43
C PHE A 46 4.56 9.65 2.92
N VAL A 47 3.97 9.43 1.76
CA VAL A 47 3.01 10.37 1.15
C VAL A 47 1.77 9.63 0.68
N ILE A 48 0.59 10.09 1.09
CA ILE A 48 -0.67 9.71 0.47
C ILE A 48 -1.11 10.82 -0.48
N LYS A 49 -1.12 10.53 -1.77
CA LYS A 49 -1.69 11.41 -2.80
C LYS A 49 -3.09 10.97 -3.15
N ALA A 50 -4.07 11.84 -3.00
CA ALA A 50 -5.43 11.49 -3.35
C ALA A 50 -6.35 12.72 -3.42
N TYR A 51 -7.54 12.53 -3.95
CA TYR A 51 -8.55 13.58 -3.99
C TYR A 51 -9.03 13.99 -2.61
N SER A 52 -9.57 15.20 -2.51
CA SER A 52 -10.22 15.64 -1.30
C SER A 52 -11.39 14.71 -0.93
N GLY A 53 -11.54 14.41 0.36
CA GLY A 53 -12.63 13.56 0.86
C GLY A 53 -12.43 12.04 0.72
N THR A 54 -11.29 11.55 0.23
CA THR A 54 -11.02 10.11 0.05
C THR A 54 -10.44 9.41 1.29
N GLY A 55 -10.39 10.07 2.45
CA GLY A 55 -10.00 9.43 3.71
C GLY A 55 -8.51 9.46 4.06
N LYS A 56 -7.66 10.24 3.35
CA LYS A 56 -6.22 10.38 3.64
C LYS A 56 -5.91 10.62 5.12
N THR A 57 -6.57 11.64 5.68
CA THR A 57 -6.37 12.02 7.09
C THR A 57 -6.85 10.93 8.04
N VAL A 58 -7.89 10.17 7.67
CA VAL A 58 -8.38 9.04 8.47
C VAL A 58 -7.32 7.95 8.57
N ILE A 59 -6.61 7.63 7.47
CA ILE A 59 -5.51 6.67 7.47
C ILE A 59 -4.37 7.18 8.37
N MET A 60 -3.98 8.43 8.21
CA MET A 60 -2.94 9.05 9.00
C MET A 60 -3.29 9.02 10.50
N ASP A 61 -4.49 9.47 10.87
CA ASP A 61 -4.97 9.50 12.26
C ASP A 61 -5.02 8.09 12.87
N ALA A 62 -5.41 7.09 12.09
CA ALA A 62 -5.44 5.71 12.53
C ALA A 62 -4.04 5.18 12.85
N ILE A 63 -3.06 5.47 12.00
CA ILE A 63 -1.66 5.07 12.21
C ILE A 63 -1.10 5.74 13.46
N PHE A 64 -1.31 7.05 13.61
CA PHE A 64 -0.88 7.77 14.82
C PHE A 64 -1.65 7.34 16.06
N GLY A 65 -2.87 6.86 15.90
CA GLY A 65 -3.65 6.25 16.98
C GLY A 65 -3.05 4.96 17.56
N LEU A 66 -2.08 4.33 16.90
CA LEU A 66 -1.31 3.18 17.41
C LEU A 66 -0.24 3.58 18.43
N LEU A 67 0.17 4.84 18.45
CA LEU A 67 1.28 5.34 19.26
C LEU A 67 0.82 6.29 20.36
N PRO A 68 1.59 6.43 21.44
CA PRO A 68 1.45 7.55 22.38
C PRO A 68 1.62 8.90 21.67
N LYS A 69 0.89 9.93 22.14
CA LYS A 69 0.88 11.26 21.51
C LYS A 69 2.25 11.94 21.49
N GLU A 70 3.10 11.58 22.42
CA GLU A 70 4.46 12.13 22.56
C GLU A 70 5.39 11.74 21.41
N PHE A 71 5.03 10.67 20.69
CA PHE A 71 5.85 10.19 19.58
C PHE A 71 5.73 11.04 18.32
N PHE A 72 4.67 11.82 18.16
CA PHE A 72 4.47 12.57 16.93
C PHE A 72 4.09 14.04 17.18
N HIS A 73 4.42 14.87 16.21
CA HIS A 73 4.04 16.28 16.12
C HIS A 73 3.26 16.50 14.82
N THR A 74 2.17 17.24 14.88
CA THR A 74 1.37 17.58 13.70
C THR A 74 1.68 18.98 13.23
N MET A 75 2.10 19.12 11.98
CA MET A 75 2.38 20.40 11.34
C MET A 75 1.17 20.80 10.47
N GLU A 76 0.32 21.66 11.03
CA GLU A 76 -0.86 22.20 10.34
C GLU A 76 -0.75 23.73 10.28
N HIS A 77 -1.03 24.30 9.11
CA HIS A 77 -1.14 25.76 8.92
C HIS A 77 0.04 26.58 9.48
N LEU A 78 1.24 26.02 9.48
CA LEU A 78 2.43 26.70 9.98
C LEU A 78 2.86 27.82 9.04
N SER A 79 3.10 29.01 9.60
CA SER A 79 3.83 30.06 8.90
C SER A 79 5.33 29.72 8.83
N GLU A 80 6.04 30.41 7.96
CA GLU A 80 7.50 30.25 7.79
C GLU A 80 8.27 30.31 9.13
N THR A 81 7.86 31.18 10.02
CA THR A 81 8.52 31.36 11.33
C THR A 81 8.00 30.40 12.40
N ALA A 82 6.74 29.97 12.30
CA ALA A 82 6.09 29.14 13.31
C ALA A 82 6.79 27.80 13.53
N VAL A 83 7.31 27.17 12.47
CA VAL A 83 8.08 25.92 12.56
C VAL A 83 9.29 26.05 13.50
N TRP A 84 9.92 27.21 13.55
CA TRP A 84 11.07 27.47 14.41
C TRP A 84 10.68 27.77 15.86
N TYR A 85 9.50 28.35 16.07
CA TYR A 85 8.95 28.51 17.43
C TYR A 85 8.51 27.17 18.05
N GLU A 86 8.13 26.22 17.23
CA GLU A 86 7.77 24.87 17.67
C GLU A 86 8.96 23.89 17.69
N MET A 87 10.17 24.40 17.43
CA MET A 87 11.40 23.58 17.29
C MET A 87 11.58 22.56 18.40
N ASP A 88 11.36 22.95 19.67
CA ASP A 88 11.55 22.05 20.81
C ASP A 88 10.54 20.91 20.80
N LYS A 89 9.29 21.16 20.42
CA LYS A 89 8.25 20.14 20.31
C LYS A 89 8.55 19.19 19.15
N ILE A 90 8.93 19.76 18.00
CA ILE A 90 9.32 19.00 16.82
C ILE A 90 10.54 18.12 17.14
N ASN A 91 11.58 18.70 17.77
CA ASN A 91 12.79 17.96 18.08
C ASN A 91 12.57 16.82 19.09
N ARG A 92 11.62 16.97 20.04
CA ARG A 92 11.25 15.90 20.98
C ARG A 92 10.41 14.81 20.36
N SER A 93 9.63 15.10 19.32
CA SER A 93 8.84 14.09 18.63
C SER A 93 9.76 13.19 17.77
N ARG A 94 9.32 11.96 17.55
CA ARG A 94 10.00 11.04 16.63
C ARG A 94 9.51 11.21 15.20
N PHE A 95 8.20 11.36 15.05
CA PHE A 95 7.49 11.41 13.79
C PHE A 95 6.79 12.75 13.59
N VAL A 96 6.65 13.18 12.34
CA VAL A 96 5.94 14.40 11.97
C VAL A 96 4.80 14.07 11.02
N ALA A 97 3.60 14.54 11.36
CA ALA A 97 2.41 14.45 10.53
C ALA A 97 2.15 15.76 9.80
N ILE A 98 1.88 15.70 8.51
CA ILE A 98 1.54 16.86 7.68
C ILE A 98 0.23 16.57 6.93
N PRO A 99 -0.94 16.90 7.48
CA PRO A 99 -2.24 16.53 6.91
C PRO A 99 -2.55 17.18 5.55
N GLU A 100 -1.96 18.35 5.29
CA GLU A 100 -2.20 19.13 4.08
C GLU A 100 -0.89 19.74 3.56
N ALA A 101 0.02 18.89 3.06
CA ALA A 101 1.36 19.30 2.65
C ALA A 101 1.36 20.39 1.56
N GLN A 102 0.35 20.41 0.69
CA GLN A 102 0.19 21.43 -0.34
C GLN A 102 -0.09 22.84 0.20
N LYS A 103 -0.43 22.96 1.48
CA LYS A 103 -0.67 24.26 2.13
C LYS A 103 0.54 24.80 2.89
N LEU A 104 1.62 24.03 2.97
CA LEU A 104 2.83 24.48 3.64
C LEU A 104 3.55 25.55 2.81
N PRO A 105 4.07 26.62 3.45
CA PRO A 105 4.92 27.58 2.80
C PRO A 105 6.20 26.94 2.26
N GLU A 106 6.73 27.45 1.15
CA GLU A 106 7.95 26.94 0.51
C GLU A 106 9.14 26.80 1.50
N PRO A 107 9.44 27.77 2.40
CA PRO A 107 10.53 27.59 3.37
C PRO A 107 10.34 26.43 4.32
N VAL A 108 9.10 26.08 4.67
CA VAL A 108 8.79 24.91 5.51
C VAL A 108 8.97 23.62 4.70
N MET A 109 8.60 23.62 3.42
CA MET A 109 8.85 22.50 2.52
C MET A 109 10.36 22.24 2.34
N GLU A 110 11.19 23.29 2.29
CA GLU A 110 12.64 23.14 2.26
C GLU A 110 13.21 22.47 3.53
N VAL A 111 12.62 22.73 4.69
CA VAL A 111 12.95 21.99 5.93
C VAL A 111 12.63 20.50 5.76
N VAL A 112 11.44 20.19 5.24
CA VAL A 112 11.01 18.80 5.00
C VAL A 112 11.92 18.09 3.98
N LYS A 113 12.33 18.77 2.91
CA LYS A 113 13.31 18.23 1.94
C LYS A 113 14.65 17.93 2.59
N THR A 114 15.13 18.84 3.41
CA THR A 114 16.40 18.67 4.16
C THR A 114 16.34 17.45 5.08
N TRP A 115 15.22 17.24 5.75
CA TRP A 115 14.98 16.01 6.53
C TRP A 115 14.93 14.75 5.67
N GLY A 116 14.36 14.84 4.46
CA GLY A 116 14.36 13.74 3.49
C GLY A 116 15.76 13.27 3.10
N ASP A 117 16.76 14.15 3.19
CA ASP A 117 18.18 13.81 3.01
C ASP A 117 18.88 13.33 4.31
N GLY A 118 18.15 13.21 5.40
CA GLY A 118 18.72 12.87 6.70
C GLY A 118 19.58 13.99 7.32
N ARG A 119 19.45 15.22 6.84
CA ARG A 119 20.23 16.37 7.29
C ARG A 119 19.41 17.28 8.22
N PRO A 120 20.05 17.91 9.23
CA PRO A 120 19.38 18.91 10.05
C PRO A 120 19.15 20.21 9.26
N ALA A 121 17.96 20.79 9.42
CA ALA A 121 17.71 22.14 8.93
C ALA A 121 18.17 23.17 9.95
N GLN A 122 18.84 24.22 9.49
CA GLN A 122 19.43 25.24 10.36
C GLN A 122 18.98 26.63 9.94
N ARG A 123 18.70 27.47 10.95
CA ARG A 123 18.41 28.89 10.78
C ARG A 123 19.26 29.71 11.75
N LYS A 124 19.84 30.80 11.26
CA LYS A 124 20.48 31.81 12.09
C LYS A 124 19.51 32.99 12.30
N ARG A 125 19.28 33.35 13.52
CA ARG A 125 18.46 34.51 13.91
C ARG A 125 19.29 35.47 14.77
N THR A 126 19.27 36.73 14.43
CA THR A 126 19.83 37.78 15.31
C THR A 126 18.83 38.04 16.43
N ASP A 127 19.24 37.84 17.66
CA ASP A 127 18.46 38.27 18.82
C ASP A 127 18.84 39.71 19.17
N VAL A 128 17.90 40.64 18.95
CA VAL A 128 18.11 42.06 19.13
C VAL A 128 18.33 42.40 20.63
N THR A 129 17.80 41.55 21.52
CA THR A 129 17.89 41.77 22.95
C THR A 129 19.28 41.52 23.49
N ILE A 130 19.90 40.42 23.06
CA ILE A 130 21.26 40.03 23.49
C ILE A 130 22.33 40.45 22.47
N LYS A 131 21.95 41.04 21.33
CA LYS A 131 22.83 41.46 20.24
C LYS A 131 23.75 40.32 19.72
N ASP A 132 23.26 39.11 19.76
CA ASP A 132 23.99 37.91 19.31
C ASP A 132 23.21 37.13 18.26
N VAL A 133 23.91 36.23 17.56
CA VAL A 133 23.32 35.35 16.56
C VAL A 133 23.02 34.00 17.19
N ILE A 134 21.74 33.71 17.35
CA ILE A 134 21.26 32.42 17.84
C ILE A 134 21.13 31.46 16.63
N SER A 135 21.75 30.30 16.74
CA SER A 135 21.56 29.19 15.79
C SER A 135 20.43 28.28 16.26
N GLN A 136 19.42 28.11 15.43
CA GLN A 136 18.31 27.20 15.66
C GLN A 136 18.50 25.97 14.76
N THR A 137 18.29 24.77 15.29
CA THR A 137 18.47 23.52 14.58
C THR A 137 17.24 22.61 14.73
N LEU A 138 16.66 22.22 13.61
CA LEU A 138 15.63 21.19 13.52
C LEU A 138 16.31 19.89 13.07
N TYR A 139 16.33 18.89 13.95
CA TYR A 139 16.91 17.59 13.64
C TYR A 139 16.05 16.81 12.63
N PRO A 140 16.66 15.91 11.84
CA PRO A 140 15.93 15.12 10.85
C PRO A 140 14.74 14.38 11.46
N LYS A 141 13.62 14.39 10.76
CA LYS A 141 12.39 13.69 11.14
C LYS A 141 11.90 12.88 9.96
N TYR A 142 11.20 11.81 10.29
CA TYR A 142 10.43 11.07 9.30
C TYR A 142 9.05 11.68 9.21
N VAL A 143 8.62 11.95 7.99
CA VAL A 143 7.38 12.69 7.74
C VAL A 143 6.32 11.80 7.09
N PHE A 144 5.10 11.93 7.58
CA PHE A 144 3.91 11.39 6.94
C PHE A 144 3.09 12.54 6.39
N MET A 145 2.94 12.58 5.08
CA MET A 145 2.28 13.68 4.39
C MET A 145 1.00 13.23 3.69
N CYS A 146 -0.03 14.05 3.76
CA CYS A 146 -1.21 13.92 2.91
C CYS A 146 -1.22 15.06 1.89
N VAL A 147 -1.37 14.73 0.61
CA VAL A 147 -1.44 15.68 -0.49
C VAL A 147 -2.78 15.54 -1.19
N ALA A 148 -3.51 16.65 -1.33
CA ALA A 148 -4.71 16.69 -2.14
C ALA A 148 -4.34 16.87 -3.60
N VAL A 149 -4.84 16.00 -4.47
CA VAL A 149 -4.79 16.17 -5.91
C VAL A 149 -6.05 16.93 -6.32
N GLU A 150 -5.88 18.15 -6.82
CA GLU A 150 -7.02 18.95 -7.28
C GLU A 150 -7.55 18.48 -8.64
N ASN A 151 -8.87 18.63 -8.86
CA ASN A 151 -9.49 18.31 -10.12
C ASN A 151 -9.15 19.38 -11.17
N ASP A 152 -8.80 18.93 -12.36
CA ASP A 152 -8.88 19.56 -13.68
C ASP A 152 -8.12 20.86 -13.99
N LYS A 153 -7.56 21.63 -13.07
CA LYS A 153 -6.88 22.90 -13.42
C LYS A 153 -5.53 23.16 -12.75
N GLY A 154 -4.99 22.24 -12.07
CA GLY A 154 -3.68 22.36 -11.46
C GLY A 154 -3.43 21.16 -10.56
N SER A 155 -2.57 20.26 -10.99
CA SER A 155 -1.97 19.33 -10.04
C SER A 155 -1.44 20.18 -8.89
N ALA A 156 -1.93 19.95 -7.66
CA ALA A 156 -1.27 20.51 -6.51
C ALA A 156 0.22 20.17 -6.67
N TYR A 157 1.03 21.20 -6.86
CA TYR A 157 2.45 21.03 -7.11
C TYR A 157 3.04 20.37 -5.88
N PHE A 158 3.23 19.07 -5.95
CA PHE A 158 4.04 18.37 -4.98
C PHE A 158 5.42 18.24 -5.59
N ASP A 159 6.42 18.71 -4.87
CA ASP A 159 7.79 18.79 -5.34
C ASP A 159 8.31 17.42 -5.78
N ALA A 160 8.70 17.30 -7.07
CA ALA A 160 9.19 16.05 -7.65
C ALA A 160 10.47 15.52 -6.96
N GLU A 161 11.27 16.43 -6.37
CA GLU A 161 12.45 16.05 -5.61
C GLU A 161 12.09 15.40 -4.28
N LEU A 162 11.08 15.94 -3.59
CA LEU A 162 10.56 15.35 -2.35
C LEU A 162 9.84 14.01 -2.64
N GLU A 163 9.15 13.89 -3.78
CA GLU A 163 8.53 12.63 -4.22
C GLU A 163 9.52 11.48 -4.31
N ARG A 164 10.72 11.74 -4.81
CA ARG A 164 11.77 10.71 -4.91
C ARG A 164 12.28 10.22 -3.55
N ARG A 165 12.11 11.04 -2.50
CA ARG A 165 12.53 10.75 -1.12
C ARG A 165 11.44 10.11 -0.27
N CYS A 166 10.27 9.88 -0.85
CA CYS A 166 9.11 9.35 -0.15
C CYS A 166 8.58 8.09 -0.83
N MET A 167 8.03 7.21 -0.01
CA MET A 167 7.14 6.16 -0.49
C MET A 167 5.77 6.77 -0.75
N ILE A 168 5.24 6.57 -1.94
CA ILE A 168 4.00 7.21 -2.37
C ILE A 168 2.91 6.16 -2.51
N MET A 169 1.74 6.46 -1.96
CA MET A 169 0.55 5.64 -2.13
C MET A 169 -0.64 6.51 -2.54
N HIS A 170 -1.59 5.88 -3.20
CA HIS A 170 -2.83 6.51 -3.60
C HIS A 170 -4.01 5.87 -2.89
N THR A 171 -5.05 6.65 -2.59
CA THR A 171 -6.32 6.08 -2.14
C THR A 171 -7.16 5.66 -3.35
N ASN A 172 -8.08 4.73 -3.11
CA ASN A 172 -8.99 4.23 -4.13
C ASN A 172 -10.20 5.18 -4.30
N PRO A 173 -10.30 5.98 -5.38
CA PRO A 173 -11.39 6.92 -5.62
C PRO A 173 -12.56 6.30 -6.40
N THR A 174 -12.66 4.98 -6.50
CA THR A 174 -13.69 4.31 -7.30
C THR A 174 -15.09 4.52 -6.72
N VAL A 175 -16.10 4.47 -7.59
CA VAL A 175 -17.51 4.50 -7.18
C VAL A 175 -17.81 3.34 -6.22
N LYS A 176 -17.28 2.16 -6.51
CA LYS A 176 -17.44 0.96 -5.68
C LYS A 176 -16.91 1.17 -4.27
N GLN A 177 -15.76 1.83 -4.13
CA GLN A 177 -15.20 2.20 -2.84
C GLN A 177 -16.08 3.22 -2.11
N THR A 178 -16.57 4.23 -2.83
CA THR A 178 -17.50 5.22 -2.27
C THR A 178 -18.80 4.57 -1.78
N GLU A 179 -19.36 3.65 -2.56
CA GLU A 179 -20.54 2.87 -2.17
C GLU A 179 -20.30 2.03 -0.91
N ARG A 180 -19.13 1.34 -0.82
CA ARG A 180 -18.74 0.57 0.36
C ARG A 180 -18.74 1.45 1.62
N VAL A 181 -18.12 2.63 1.54
CA VAL A 181 -18.08 3.58 2.67
C VAL A 181 -19.48 4.08 3.04
N ILE A 182 -20.32 4.40 2.04
CA ILE A 182 -21.71 4.84 2.28
C ILE A 182 -22.52 3.71 2.94
N LYS A 183 -22.48 2.51 2.39
CA LYS A 183 -23.18 1.33 2.95
C LYS A 183 -22.79 1.09 4.41
N HIS A 184 -21.49 1.15 4.71
CA HIS A 184 -21.00 1.00 6.08
C HIS A 184 -21.53 2.11 7.01
N LYS A 185 -21.52 3.37 6.57
CA LYS A 185 -22.07 4.49 7.36
C LYS A 185 -23.55 4.31 7.65
N LEU A 186 -24.32 3.87 6.66
CA LEU A 186 -25.75 3.60 6.82
C LEU A 186 -25.99 2.43 7.79
N LEU A 187 -25.21 1.35 7.67
CA LEU A 187 -25.26 0.22 8.59
C LEU A 187 -24.92 0.65 10.01
N SER A 188 -23.84 1.42 10.17
CA SER A 188 -23.39 1.93 11.48
C SER A 188 -24.45 2.83 12.16
N ALA A 189 -25.31 3.48 11.38
CA ALA A 189 -26.44 4.26 11.90
C ALA A 189 -27.63 3.37 12.30
N ALA A 190 -27.74 2.16 11.72
CA ALA A 190 -28.91 1.28 11.90
C ALA A 190 -28.72 0.26 13.03
N VAL A 191 -27.49 -0.11 13.37
CA VAL A 191 -27.20 -1.19 14.33
C VAL A 191 -26.29 -0.74 15.47
N PRO A 192 -26.33 -1.42 16.65
CA PRO A 192 -25.42 -1.15 17.75
C PRO A 192 -23.95 -1.37 17.34
N LYS A 193 -23.04 -0.56 17.88
CA LYS A 193 -21.60 -0.65 17.61
C LYS A 193 -21.02 -2.04 17.84
N THR A 194 -21.47 -2.74 18.87
CA THR A 194 -21.05 -4.10 19.21
C THR A 194 -21.33 -5.13 18.13
N SER A 195 -22.28 -4.86 17.24
CA SER A 195 -22.63 -5.74 16.12
C SER A 195 -21.71 -5.61 14.92
N ILE A 196 -20.91 -4.54 14.87
CA ILE A 196 -20.00 -4.23 13.74
C ILE A 196 -18.52 -4.23 14.14
N THR A 197 -18.23 -4.30 15.43
CA THR A 197 -16.85 -4.28 15.93
C THR A 197 -16.29 -5.71 15.90
N THR A 198 -15.20 -5.91 15.14
CA THR A 198 -14.54 -7.22 15.00
C THR A 198 -13.34 -7.39 15.94
N MET A 199 -12.96 -6.36 16.69
CA MET A 199 -11.80 -6.35 17.58
C MET A 199 -12.16 -5.70 18.92
N SER A 200 -11.82 -6.37 20.02
CA SER A 200 -12.03 -5.85 21.37
C SER A 200 -11.02 -4.78 21.76
N ASP A 201 -11.36 -3.93 22.73
CA ASP A 201 -10.44 -2.91 23.25
C ASP A 201 -9.15 -3.52 23.84
N ARG A 202 -9.23 -4.74 24.39
CA ARG A 202 -8.06 -5.48 24.90
C ARG A 202 -7.12 -5.91 23.76
N GLU A 203 -7.66 -6.41 22.65
CA GLU A 203 -6.87 -6.75 21.46
C GLU A 203 -6.22 -5.51 20.86
N ILE A 204 -6.96 -4.40 20.76
CA ILE A 204 -6.42 -3.13 20.28
C ILE A 204 -5.28 -2.63 21.18
N ALA A 205 -5.46 -2.65 22.50
CA ALA A 205 -4.42 -2.25 23.44
C ALA A 205 -3.18 -3.15 23.33
N GLY A 206 -3.37 -4.46 23.18
CA GLY A 206 -2.27 -5.39 22.98
C GLY A 206 -1.53 -5.18 21.65
N LEU A 207 -2.24 -4.89 20.56
CA LEU A 207 -1.63 -4.58 19.27
C LEU A 207 -0.82 -3.27 19.32
N LYS A 208 -1.35 -2.22 19.97
CA LYS A 208 -0.62 -0.97 20.19
C LYS A 208 0.69 -1.20 20.96
N LYS A 209 0.60 -2.02 22.02
CA LYS A 209 1.80 -2.41 22.77
C LYS A 209 2.79 -3.16 21.88
N HIS A 210 2.32 -4.11 21.07
CA HIS A 210 3.18 -4.87 20.15
C HIS A 210 3.94 -3.95 19.17
N ILE A 211 3.26 -2.96 18.57
CA ILE A 211 3.90 -1.98 17.68
C ILE A 211 4.93 -1.15 18.44
N LEU A 212 4.60 -0.67 19.63
CA LEU A 212 5.53 0.10 20.45
C LEU A 212 6.76 -0.72 20.84
N ASP A 213 6.57 -1.97 21.27
CA ASP A 213 7.65 -2.89 21.62
C ASP A 213 8.55 -3.17 20.40
N ALA A 214 7.97 -3.30 19.19
CA ALA A 214 8.72 -3.47 17.95
C ALA A 214 9.58 -2.24 17.60
N ILE A 215 9.04 -1.02 17.83
CA ILE A 215 9.79 0.23 17.65
C ILE A 215 10.95 0.32 18.66
N VAL A 216 10.68 0.05 19.94
CA VAL A 216 11.70 0.08 21.00
C VAL A 216 12.81 -0.93 20.71
N LYS A 217 12.44 -2.17 20.37
CA LYS A 217 13.42 -3.23 20.03
C LYS A 217 14.27 -2.87 18.83
N ARG A 218 13.69 -2.24 17.81
CA ARG A 218 14.45 -1.73 16.67
C ARG A 218 15.50 -0.70 17.12
N ASP A 219 15.13 0.22 18.00
CA ASP A 219 16.04 1.27 18.48
C ASP A 219 17.15 0.71 19.38
N GLU A 220 16.83 -0.28 20.23
CA GLU A 220 17.81 -1.02 21.01
C GLU A 220 18.77 -1.82 20.12
N GLU A 221 18.30 -2.25 18.95
CA GLU A 221 19.07 -2.99 17.95
C GLU A 221 19.52 -2.10 16.76
N ASP A 222 19.76 -0.82 16.99
CA ASP A 222 20.14 0.14 15.92
C ASP A 222 21.34 -0.32 15.08
N ALA A 223 22.29 -1.05 15.68
CA ALA A 223 23.42 -1.65 14.99
C ALA A 223 23.06 -2.95 14.23
N LEU A 224 21.82 -3.46 14.30
CA LEU A 224 21.40 -4.67 13.60
C LEU A 224 21.04 -4.35 12.15
N GLU A 225 21.93 -4.70 11.24
CA GLU A 225 21.66 -4.57 9.80
C GLU A 225 20.83 -5.74 9.29
N LEU A 226 19.64 -5.47 8.75
CA LEU A 226 18.83 -6.51 8.14
C LEU A 226 19.35 -6.88 6.75
N LYS A 227 19.52 -8.18 6.51
CA LYS A 227 19.91 -8.75 5.22
C LYS A 227 18.81 -9.68 4.72
N ASN A 228 18.49 -9.54 3.46
CA ASN A 228 17.44 -10.32 2.81
C ASN A 228 18.06 -11.35 1.85
N PRO A 229 18.20 -12.62 2.24
CA PRO A 229 18.74 -13.66 1.37
C PRO A 229 17.90 -13.95 0.13
N CYS A 230 16.60 -13.62 0.17
CA CYS A 230 15.70 -13.79 -0.98
C CYS A 230 15.82 -12.65 -2.01
N ALA A 231 16.42 -11.51 -1.63
CA ALA A 231 16.41 -10.31 -2.47
C ALA A 231 16.98 -10.51 -3.88
N PRO A 232 18.06 -11.28 -4.12
CA PRO A 232 18.58 -11.53 -5.47
C PRO A 232 17.54 -12.16 -6.41
N PHE A 233 16.64 -12.97 -5.87
CA PHE A 233 15.64 -13.75 -6.62
C PHE A 233 14.32 -13.00 -6.84
N LEU A 234 14.22 -11.79 -6.29
CA LEU A 234 13.07 -10.90 -6.57
C LEU A 234 13.23 -10.13 -7.87
N PHE A 235 14.37 -10.25 -8.56
CA PHE A 235 14.67 -9.45 -9.74
C PHE A 235 13.61 -9.59 -10.84
N GLU A 236 13.12 -10.79 -11.09
CA GLU A 236 12.09 -11.06 -12.11
C GLU A 236 10.74 -10.38 -11.79
N ALA A 237 10.49 -10.10 -10.52
CA ALA A 237 9.30 -9.37 -10.08
C ALA A 237 9.44 -7.84 -10.19
N ILE A 238 10.63 -7.33 -10.53
CA ILE A 238 10.92 -5.89 -10.52
C ILE A 238 10.96 -5.36 -11.95
N PRO A 239 10.01 -4.48 -12.35
CA PRO A 239 10.03 -3.87 -13.66
C PRO A 239 11.32 -3.08 -13.87
N SER A 240 12.11 -3.43 -14.88
CA SER A 240 13.41 -2.79 -15.18
C SER A 240 13.34 -1.78 -16.34
N ALA A 241 12.17 -1.61 -16.96
CA ALA A 241 12.00 -0.76 -18.14
C ALA A 241 12.34 0.72 -17.90
N PHE A 242 12.15 1.23 -16.68
CA PHE A 242 12.36 2.64 -16.36
C PHE A 242 13.41 2.86 -15.27
N PRO A 243 14.23 3.92 -15.37
CA PRO A 243 15.25 4.24 -14.37
C PRO A 243 14.71 4.48 -12.96
N VAL A 244 13.45 4.87 -12.82
CA VAL A 244 12.81 5.11 -11.52
C VAL A 244 12.76 3.84 -10.66
N SER A 245 12.70 2.66 -11.27
CA SER A 245 12.75 1.38 -10.56
C SER A 245 13.98 1.23 -9.68
N ARG A 246 15.13 1.83 -10.08
CA ARG A 246 16.38 1.81 -9.30
C ARG A 246 16.22 2.47 -7.91
N SER A 247 15.43 3.53 -7.83
CA SER A 247 15.17 4.21 -6.56
C SER A 247 14.01 3.57 -5.80
N LYS A 248 13.02 3.03 -6.51
CA LYS A 248 11.82 2.46 -5.87
C LYS A 248 12.05 1.09 -5.25
N VAL A 249 12.98 0.28 -5.77
CA VAL A 249 13.32 -1.03 -5.20
C VAL A 249 13.74 -0.94 -3.72
N GLN A 250 14.40 0.14 -3.32
CA GLN A 250 14.75 0.34 -1.92
C GLN A 250 13.53 0.48 -1.00
N TYR A 251 12.42 1.04 -1.48
CA TYR A 251 11.19 1.13 -0.69
C TYR A 251 10.50 -0.23 -0.53
N LEU A 252 10.56 -1.07 -1.57
CA LEU A 252 10.09 -2.45 -1.47
C LEU A 252 10.91 -3.22 -0.41
N LEU A 253 12.24 -3.12 -0.47
CA LEU A 253 13.12 -3.77 0.51
C LEU A 253 12.91 -3.22 1.93
N ARG A 254 12.71 -1.91 2.09
CA ARG A 254 12.36 -1.31 3.39
C ARG A 254 11.04 -1.83 3.91
N LEU A 255 10.01 -1.99 3.08
CA LEU A 255 8.75 -2.57 3.53
C LEU A 255 8.93 -4.03 3.97
N ILE A 256 9.71 -4.83 3.23
CA ILE A 256 10.02 -6.20 3.64
C ILE A 256 10.76 -6.22 4.99
N ASN A 257 11.69 -5.30 5.20
CA ASN A 257 12.36 -5.13 6.48
C ASN A 257 11.38 -4.71 7.59
N ALA A 258 10.45 -3.80 7.30
CA ALA A 258 9.41 -3.38 8.23
C ALA A 258 8.51 -4.56 8.65
N VAL A 259 8.16 -5.41 7.68
CA VAL A 259 7.44 -6.67 7.95
C VAL A 259 8.27 -7.57 8.88
N ALA A 260 9.58 -7.72 8.63
CA ALA A 260 10.44 -8.50 9.53
C ALA A 260 10.50 -7.92 10.95
N ARG A 261 10.56 -6.59 11.08
CA ARG A 261 10.54 -5.90 12.38
C ARG A 261 9.19 -6.02 13.12
N PHE A 262 8.11 -6.22 12.39
CA PHE A 262 6.81 -6.56 12.99
C PHE A 262 6.85 -7.94 13.68
N TYR A 263 7.70 -8.86 13.20
CA TYR A 263 7.93 -10.18 13.77
C TYR A 263 9.36 -10.33 14.35
N PRO A 264 9.73 -9.55 15.38
CA PRO A 264 11.12 -9.45 15.82
C PRO A 264 11.71 -10.77 16.31
N ASP A 265 10.89 -11.73 16.75
CA ASP A 265 11.32 -13.05 17.18
C ASP A 265 11.53 -14.03 16.01
N GLU A 266 11.08 -13.67 14.81
CA GLU A 266 11.29 -14.43 13.58
C GLU A 266 12.56 -14.01 12.80
N ILE A 267 13.31 -13.02 13.29
CA ILE A 267 14.59 -12.61 12.70
C ILE A 267 15.69 -13.51 13.26
N LEU A 268 16.43 -14.21 12.39
CA LEU A 268 17.64 -14.94 12.77
C LEU A 268 18.81 -13.96 12.90
N ARG A 269 19.32 -13.79 14.11
CA ARG A 269 20.44 -12.88 14.41
C ARG A 269 21.75 -13.61 14.32
N VAL A 270 22.66 -13.08 13.54
CA VAL A 270 23.98 -13.66 13.30
C VAL A 270 25.10 -12.63 13.45
N ASN A 271 26.25 -13.07 13.93
CA ASN A 271 27.47 -12.27 13.95
C ASN A 271 28.37 -12.75 12.82
N LYS A 272 28.77 -11.87 11.92
CA LYS A 272 29.68 -12.15 10.83
C LYS A 272 30.62 -10.96 10.62
N ASP A 273 31.90 -11.22 10.51
CA ASP A 273 32.95 -10.19 10.30
C ASP A 273 32.87 -9.03 11.32
N GLY A 274 32.58 -9.36 12.58
CA GLY A 274 32.47 -8.39 13.68
C GLY A 274 31.20 -7.51 13.66
N LYS A 275 30.25 -7.78 12.74
CA LYS A 275 28.96 -7.06 12.63
C LYS A 275 27.81 -8.00 12.99
N ARG A 276 26.73 -7.38 13.53
CA ARG A 276 25.47 -8.07 13.79
C ARG A 276 24.52 -7.90 12.61
N TYR A 277 24.01 -9.03 12.13
CA TYR A 277 23.02 -9.05 11.05
C TYR A 277 21.74 -9.75 11.50
N GLY A 278 20.61 -9.29 10.99
CA GLY A 278 19.32 -9.98 11.08
C GLY A 278 18.92 -10.53 9.72
N LEU A 279 18.63 -11.81 9.62
CA LEU A 279 18.26 -12.44 8.35
C LEU A 279 16.74 -12.43 8.19
N VAL A 280 16.28 -11.89 7.06
CA VAL A 280 14.88 -11.79 6.66
C VAL A 280 14.45 -13.11 6.00
N SER A 281 13.26 -13.62 6.35
CA SER A 281 12.76 -14.91 5.85
C SER A 281 11.93 -14.79 4.56
N PRO A 282 11.67 -15.90 3.84
CA PRO A 282 10.72 -15.92 2.72
C PRO A 282 9.30 -15.48 3.11
N LYS A 283 8.82 -15.78 4.34
CA LYS A 283 7.55 -15.27 4.88
C LYS A 283 7.47 -13.75 4.81
N HIS A 284 8.52 -13.06 5.27
CA HIS A 284 8.55 -11.60 5.28
C HIS A 284 8.54 -11.02 3.86
N ASN A 285 9.21 -11.68 2.93
CA ASN A 285 9.20 -11.31 1.51
C ASN A 285 7.80 -11.47 0.92
N TRP A 286 7.15 -12.61 1.17
CA TRP A 286 5.79 -12.85 0.68
C TRP A 286 4.81 -11.79 1.19
N LEU A 287 4.84 -11.51 2.49
CA LEU A 287 3.97 -10.50 3.09
C LEU A 287 4.22 -9.09 2.53
N GLY A 288 5.48 -8.67 2.40
CA GLY A 288 5.83 -7.37 1.85
C GLY A 288 5.36 -7.20 0.40
N LEU A 289 5.60 -8.22 -0.43
CA LEU A 289 5.14 -8.24 -1.82
C LEU A 289 3.61 -8.30 -1.91
N ARG A 290 2.95 -9.12 -1.08
CA ARG A 290 1.50 -9.21 -1.03
C ARG A 290 0.83 -7.86 -0.75
N ILE A 291 1.44 -7.05 0.10
CA ILE A 291 0.93 -5.74 0.50
C ILE A 291 1.20 -4.67 -0.57
N TYR A 292 2.38 -4.65 -1.18
CA TYR A 292 2.84 -3.47 -1.93
C TYR A 292 3.11 -3.71 -3.42
N LEU A 293 3.24 -4.96 -3.88
CA LEU A 293 3.74 -5.25 -5.23
C LEU A 293 2.99 -4.51 -6.34
N ASN A 294 1.65 -4.47 -6.28
CA ASN A 294 0.87 -3.79 -7.31
C ASN A 294 1.19 -2.29 -7.38
N SER A 295 1.20 -1.61 -6.23
CA SER A 295 1.54 -0.19 -6.17
C SER A 295 2.99 0.09 -6.56
N PHE A 296 3.91 -0.81 -6.17
CA PHE A 296 5.31 -0.74 -6.55
C PHE A 296 5.49 -0.84 -8.07
N VAL A 297 4.81 -1.78 -8.72
CA VAL A 297 4.85 -1.95 -10.17
C VAL A 297 4.28 -0.73 -10.87
N GLU A 298 3.13 -0.20 -10.41
CA GLU A 298 2.52 1.03 -10.95
C GLU A 298 3.49 2.22 -10.87
N GLU A 299 4.17 2.39 -9.73
CA GLU A 299 5.17 3.44 -9.57
C GLU A 299 6.39 3.25 -10.49
N CYS A 300 6.92 2.02 -10.60
CA CYS A 300 8.08 1.69 -11.42
C CYS A 300 7.83 1.93 -12.92
N LEU A 301 6.62 1.67 -13.36
CA LEU A 301 6.23 1.81 -14.76
C LEU A 301 5.69 3.20 -15.10
N HIS A 302 5.72 4.14 -14.14
CA HIS A 302 5.05 5.44 -14.28
C HIS A 302 3.58 5.31 -14.71
N MET A 303 2.97 4.21 -14.33
CA MET A 303 1.61 3.93 -14.68
C MET A 303 0.68 4.96 -14.03
N PRO A 304 -0.27 5.52 -14.74
CA PRO A 304 -1.25 6.40 -14.13
C PRO A 304 -2.05 5.64 -13.07
N SER A 305 -2.47 6.32 -12.02
CA SER A 305 -3.36 5.73 -11.01
C SER A 305 -4.54 5.03 -11.69
N HIS A 306 -4.81 3.78 -11.31
CA HIS A 306 -5.78 2.89 -11.97
C HIS A 306 -5.41 2.43 -13.39
N GLY A 307 -4.19 2.65 -13.84
CA GLY A 307 -3.73 2.14 -15.14
C GLY A 307 -3.86 0.63 -15.25
N THR A 308 -3.45 -0.10 -14.21
CA THR A 308 -3.59 -1.56 -14.13
C THR A 308 -5.05 -2.00 -14.21
N ASP A 309 -5.97 -1.29 -13.55
CA ASP A 309 -7.40 -1.61 -13.59
C ASP A 309 -7.98 -1.39 -14.98
N ILE A 310 -7.56 -0.35 -15.67
CA ILE A 310 -7.96 -0.10 -17.07
C ILE A 310 -7.38 -1.15 -17.99
N LEU A 311 -6.10 -1.54 -17.84
CA LEU A 311 -5.49 -2.59 -18.67
C LEU A 311 -6.20 -3.93 -18.55
N LYS A 312 -6.71 -4.28 -17.38
CA LYS A 312 -7.51 -5.49 -17.17
C LYS A 312 -8.85 -5.51 -17.93
N LEU A 313 -9.33 -4.36 -18.39
CA LEU A 313 -10.54 -4.27 -19.21
C LEU A 313 -10.28 -4.70 -20.65
N PHE A 314 -9.02 -4.70 -21.08
CA PHE A 314 -8.64 -5.09 -22.43
C PHE A 314 -8.28 -6.58 -22.48
N PRO A 315 -8.80 -7.35 -23.42
CA PRO A 315 -8.33 -8.69 -23.69
C PRO A 315 -6.88 -8.64 -24.25
N ASP A 316 -6.18 -9.76 -24.12
CA ASP A 316 -4.83 -9.89 -24.67
C ASP A 316 -4.85 -9.75 -26.19
N THR A 317 -3.86 -9.00 -26.70
CA THR A 317 -3.69 -8.81 -28.13
C THR A 317 -3.17 -10.09 -28.76
N ARG A 318 -3.87 -10.58 -29.79
CA ARG A 318 -3.39 -11.69 -30.62
C ARG A 318 -2.45 -11.17 -31.69
N LEU A 319 -1.37 -11.88 -31.93
CA LEU A 319 -0.41 -11.58 -32.98
C LEU A 319 -0.61 -12.53 -34.18
N ASP A 320 -0.46 -11.99 -35.36
CA ASP A 320 -0.35 -12.77 -36.57
C ASP A 320 1.03 -13.48 -36.69
N LYS A 321 1.23 -14.24 -37.73
CA LYS A 321 2.51 -14.94 -37.98
C LYS A 321 3.72 -14.03 -38.20
N PHE A 322 3.51 -12.73 -38.39
CA PHE A 322 4.55 -11.72 -38.54
C PHE A 322 4.78 -10.88 -37.28
N GLY A 323 4.03 -11.16 -36.23
CA GLY A 323 4.15 -10.39 -34.96
C GLY A 323 3.35 -9.11 -34.90
N PHE A 324 2.40 -8.88 -35.82
CA PHE A 324 1.47 -7.77 -35.80
C PHE A 324 0.14 -8.18 -35.17
N ALA A 325 -0.57 -7.20 -34.59
CA ALA A 325 -1.91 -7.44 -34.08
C ALA A 325 -2.82 -7.98 -35.19
N ASP A 326 -3.36 -9.21 -34.98
CA ASP A 326 -4.23 -9.82 -35.95
C ASP A 326 -5.60 -9.13 -36.04
N GLY A 327 -6.36 -9.42 -37.09
CA GLY A 327 -7.68 -8.81 -37.29
C GLY A 327 -8.72 -9.16 -36.24
N GLU A 328 -8.44 -10.18 -35.40
CA GLU A 328 -9.33 -10.62 -34.28
C GLU A 328 -9.01 -9.94 -32.96
N THR A 329 -7.93 -9.16 -32.90
CA THR A 329 -7.61 -8.40 -31.67
C THR A 329 -8.76 -7.47 -31.31
N VAL A 330 -9.25 -7.64 -30.09
CA VAL A 330 -10.37 -6.82 -29.60
C VAL A 330 -9.90 -5.40 -29.36
N ARG A 331 -10.50 -4.48 -30.12
CA ARG A 331 -10.27 -3.04 -30.04
C ARG A 331 -11.46 -2.38 -29.38
N MET A 332 -11.22 -1.46 -28.46
CA MET A 332 -12.25 -0.78 -27.72
C MET A 332 -12.20 0.73 -27.99
N SER A 333 -13.34 1.32 -28.31
CA SER A 333 -13.48 2.78 -28.38
C SER A 333 -13.49 3.40 -26.97
N SER A 334 -13.19 4.69 -26.86
CA SER A 334 -13.31 5.44 -25.58
C SER A 334 -14.66 5.23 -24.91
N ASN A 335 -15.75 5.12 -25.66
CA ASN A 335 -17.08 4.92 -25.12
C ASN A 335 -17.29 3.52 -24.52
N GLU A 336 -16.73 2.49 -25.17
CA GLU A 336 -16.77 1.12 -24.65
C GLU A 336 -15.93 0.99 -23.39
N ILE A 337 -14.74 1.60 -23.38
CA ILE A 337 -13.89 1.64 -22.19
C ILE A 337 -14.61 2.39 -21.05
N LYS A 338 -15.29 3.51 -21.34
CA LYS A 338 -16.12 4.23 -20.37
C LYS A 338 -17.20 3.35 -19.77
N LYS A 339 -17.90 2.56 -20.59
CA LYS A 339 -18.92 1.63 -20.11
C LYS A 339 -18.33 0.51 -19.26
N ALA A 340 -17.23 -0.10 -19.70
CA ALA A 340 -16.53 -1.15 -18.96
C ALA A 340 -15.97 -0.61 -17.64
N ALA A 341 -15.33 0.56 -17.64
CA ALA A 341 -14.82 1.23 -16.45
C ALA A 341 -15.94 1.52 -15.43
N LYS A 342 -17.10 1.97 -15.92
CA LYS A 342 -18.28 2.18 -15.06
C LYS A 342 -18.76 0.88 -14.41
N ALA A 343 -18.79 -0.21 -15.18
CA ALA A 343 -19.22 -1.51 -14.68
C ALA A 343 -18.34 -2.02 -13.52
N VAL A 344 -17.04 -1.68 -13.54
CA VAL A 344 -16.07 -2.02 -12.48
C VAL A 344 -15.91 -0.91 -11.43
N GLY A 345 -16.69 0.18 -11.52
CA GLY A 345 -16.70 1.26 -10.53
C GLY A 345 -15.53 2.24 -10.63
N LEU A 346 -14.85 2.31 -11.77
CA LEU A 346 -13.81 3.32 -12.01
C LEU A 346 -14.42 4.69 -12.32
N PRO A 347 -13.83 5.81 -11.83
CA PRO A 347 -14.35 7.16 -12.07
C PRO A 347 -14.15 7.59 -13.52
N PHE A 348 -15.21 8.15 -14.14
CA PHE A 348 -15.18 8.56 -15.55
C PHE A 348 -14.32 9.76 -15.88
N THR A 349 -14.31 10.73 -14.96
CA THR A 349 -13.71 12.05 -15.19
C THR A 349 -12.22 11.98 -15.47
N LYS A 350 -11.61 10.79 -15.28
CA LYS A 350 -10.17 10.57 -15.36
C LYS A 350 -9.75 9.55 -16.40
N LEU A 351 -10.68 8.99 -17.14
CA LEU A 351 -10.34 7.97 -18.11
C LEU A 351 -9.38 8.49 -19.19
N GLU A 352 -9.60 9.69 -19.72
CA GLU A 352 -8.74 10.25 -20.76
C GLU A 352 -7.28 10.45 -20.30
N PRO A 353 -7.00 11.03 -19.12
CA PRO A 353 -5.63 11.09 -18.61
C PRO A 353 -5.00 9.71 -18.39
N ILE A 354 -5.77 8.72 -17.93
CA ILE A 354 -5.27 7.35 -17.73
C ILE A 354 -4.92 6.73 -19.10
N LEU A 355 -5.82 6.82 -20.07
CA LEU A 355 -5.56 6.31 -21.42
C LEU A 355 -4.34 6.99 -22.06
N ALA A 356 -4.24 8.31 -21.92
CA ALA A 356 -3.07 9.05 -22.39
C ALA A 356 -1.78 8.56 -21.73
N GLY A 357 -1.80 8.35 -20.41
CA GLY A 357 -0.65 7.81 -19.68
C GLY A 357 -0.28 6.39 -20.14
N LEU A 358 -1.26 5.53 -20.36
CA LEU A 358 -1.03 4.16 -20.84
C LEU A 358 -0.51 4.11 -22.29
N LEU A 359 -0.93 5.04 -23.15
CA LEU A 359 -0.38 5.22 -24.48
C LEU A 359 1.08 5.71 -24.42
N MET A 360 1.36 6.73 -23.58
CA MET A 360 2.71 7.27 -23.43
C MET A 360 3.70 6.23 -22.87
N THR A 361 3.24 5.34 -22.01
CA THR A 361 4.05 4.25 -21.45
C THR A 361 4.09 3.02 -22.34
N GLY A 362 3.34 2.99 -23.44
CA GLY A 362 3.32 1.89 -24.40
C GLY A 362 2.50 0.66 -23.99
N PHE A 363 1.75 0.73 -22.89
CA PHE A 363 0.86 -0.38 -22.47
C PHE A 363 -0.39 -0.51 -23.35
N LEU A 364 -0.85 0.61 -23.89
CA LEU A 364 -1.89 0.62 -24.91
C LEU A 364 -1.33 1.14 -26.22
N GLU A 365 -1.90 0.68 -27.28
CA GLU A 365 -1.74 1.21 -28.62
C GLU A 365 -3.08 1.76 -29.12
N MET A 366 -3.03 2.66 -30.08
CA MET A 366 -4.21 3.31 -30.62
C MET A 366 -4.19 3.26 -32.15
N ASP A 367 -5.32 2.90 -32.69
CA ASP A 367 -5.61 2.88 -34.11
C ASP A 367 -6.77 3.83 -34.41
N GLU A 368 -6.97 4.17 -35.68
CA GLU A 368 -8.14 4.91 -36.13
C GLU A 368 -8.96 4.05 -37.07
N ASP A 369 -10.18 3.69 -36.66
CA ASP A 369 -11.14 2.97 -37.49
C ASP A 369 -12.37 3.84 -37.74
N LYS A 370 -12.64 4.12 -39.01
CA LYS A 370 -13.79 4.95 -39.45
C LYS A 370 -13.91 6.29 -38.72
N GLY A 371 -12.77 6.97 -38.49
CA GLY A 371 -12.72 8.23 -37.78
C GLY A 371 -12.93 8.13 -36.26
N LYS A 372 -12.85 6.93 -35.69
CA LYS A 372 -12.93 6.70 -34.24
C LYS A 372 -11.60 6.16 -33.73
N ARG A 373 -11.16 6.70 -32.59
CA ARG A 373 -10.00 6.17 -31.88
C ARG A 373 -10.35 4.83 -31.24
N MET A 374 -9.60 3.80 -31.59
CA MET A 374 -9.73 2.46 -31.08
C MET A 374 -8.47 2.10 -30.31
N TYR A 375 -8.59 1.65 -29.08
CA TYR A 375 -7.49 1.30 -28.20
C TYR A 375 -7.41 -0.22 -28.08
N TYR A 376 -6.19 -0.75 -27.95
CA TYR A 376 -5.94 -2.15 -27.67
C TYR A 376 -4.67 -2.30 -26.84
N LYS A 377 -4.55 -3.45 -26.16
CA LYS A 377 -3.39 -3.73 -25.31
C LYS A 377 -2.16 -3.96 -26.19
N SER A 378 -1.05 -3.35 -25.87
CA SER A 378 0.19 -3.53 -26.61
C SER A 378 0.67 -4.98 -26.49
N PRO A 379 0.99 -5.65 -27.62
CA PRO A 379 1.52 -7.01 -27.58
C PRO A 379 2.99 -7.08 -27.18
N LEU A 380 3.65 -5.93 -27.12
CA LEU A 380 5.10 -5.82 -26.85
C LEU A 380 5.43 -5.70 -25.37
N ILE A 381 4.42 -5.47 -24.54
CA ILE A 381 4.60 -5.30 -23.11
C ILE A 381 3.79 -6.37 -22.39
N ASP A 382 4.49 -7.26 -21.70
CA ASP A 382 3.88 -8.23 -20.81
C ASP A 382 3.12 -7.53 -19.67
N GLU A 383 2.04 -8.13 -19.20
CA GLU A 383 1.34 -7.61 -18.03
C GLU A 383 2.30 -7.46 -16.85
N PRO A 384 2.24 -6.34 -16.12
CA PRO A 384 3.07 -6.12 -14.94
C PRO A 384 2.60 -6.99 -13.76
N VAL A 385 2.30 -8.25 -14.01
CA VAL A 385 1.95 -9.24 -12.99
C VAL A 385 3.20 -10.04 -12.69
N ALA A 386 3.90 -9.65 -11.66
CA ALA A 386 5.05 -10.41 -11.17
C ALA A 386 4.57 -11.79 -10.71
N LYS A 387 4.85 -12.80 -11.51
CA LYS A 387 4.67 -14.20 -11.12
C LYS A 387 5.94 -14.67 -10.43
N ILE A 388 5.92 -14.75 -9.11
CA ILE A 388 7.02 -15.32 -8.35
C ILE A 388 6.72 -16.79 -8.11
N ASN A 389 7.61 -17.65 -8.57
CA ASN A 389 7.60 -19.07 -8.21
C ASN A 389 8.23 -19.24 -6.81
N TRP A 390 7.40 -19.23 -5.78
CA TRP A 390 7.85 -19.29 -4.38
C TRP A 390 8.61 -20.57 -4.04
N SER A 391 8.28 -21.71 -4.65
CA SER A 391 9.00 -22.96 -4.41
C SER A 391 10.43 -22.88 -4.95
N GLU A 392 10.61 -22.32 -6.13
CA GLU A 392 11.91 -22.10 -6.76
C GLU A 392 12.73 -21.06 -5.98
N LEU A 393 12.11 -19.91 -5.65
CA LEU A 393 12.76 -18.87 -4.83
C LEU A 393 13.27 -19.42 -3.50
N ILE A 394 12.51 -20.29 -2.83
CA ILE A 394 12.92 -20.90 -1.56
C ILE A 394 14.13 -21.83 -1.78
N GLU A 395 14.15 -22.65 -2.85
CA GLU A 395 15.30 -23.51 -3.15
C GLU A 395 16.55 -22.70 -3.51
N GLU A 396 16.43 -21.68 -4.35
CA GLU A 396 17.53 -20.77 -4.67
C GLU A 396 18.05 -20.03 -3.43
N THR A 397 17.15 -19.66 -2.50
CA THR A 397 17.51 -19.05 -1.22
C THR A 397 18.33 -20.02 -0.36
N LYS A 398 18.00 -21.32 -0.34
CA LYS A 398 18.78 -22.33 0.37
C LYS A 398 20.22 -22.43 -0.17
N ASP A 399 20.36 -22.48 -1.49
CA ASP A 399 21.65 -22.54 -2.15
C ASP A 399 22.47 -21.27 -1.90
N PHE A 400 21.82 -20.11 -1.94
CA PHE A 400 22.44 -18.82 -1.61
C PHE A 400 22.92 -18.79 -0.16
N MET A 401 22.14 -19.30 0.78
CA MET A 401 22.51 -19.39 2.20
C MET A 401 23.71 -20.31 2.39
N ALA A 402 23.71 -21.49 1.79
CA ALA A 402 24.84 -22.43 1.87
C ALA A 402 26.13 -21.80 1.34
N LYS A 403 26.07 -21.00 0.28
CA LYS A 403 27.22 -20.34 -0.34
C LYS A 403 27.72 -19.12 0.44
N ASN A 404 26.82 -18.28 0.93
CA ASN A 404 27.19 -16.95 1.46
C ASN A 404 27.09 -16.85 2.99
N TRP A 405 26.33 -17.73 3.63
CA TRP A 405 26.04 -17.74 5.07
C TRP A 405 26.21 -19.15 5.66
N ASN A 406 27.23 -19.89 5.20
CA ASN A 406 27.41 -21.30 5.50
C ASN A 406 27.37 -21.67 7.00
N SER A 407 27.87 -20.80 7.89
CA SER A 407 27.86 -21.03 9.35
C SER A 407 26.46 -21.08 9.99
N VAL A 408 25.44 -20.56 9.31
CA VAL A 408 24.06 -20.48 9.81
C VAL A 408 23.04 -20.97 8.78
N ALA A 409 23.51 -21.50 7.65
CA ALA A 409 22.65 -21.94 6.56
C ALA A 409 21.67 -23.03 7.00
N ASP A 410 22.13 -24.03 7.74
CA ASP A 410 21.30 -25.15 8.22
C ASP A 410 20.21 -24.66 9.18
N GLU A 411 20.57 -23.75 10.10
CA GLU A 411 19.60 -23.14 11.03
C GLU A 411 18.56 -22.31 10.26
N TYR A 412 19.01 -21.46 9.33
CA TYR A 412 18.11 -20.65 8.52
C TYR A 412 17.18 -21.52 7.66
N ASN A 413 17.75 -22.50 6.95
CA ASN A 413 17.00 -23.38 6.08
C ASN A 413 15.99 -24.23 6.85
N GLY A 414 16.40 -24.79 7.98
CA GLY A 414 15.52 -25.56 8.86
C GLY A 414 14.37 -24.74 9.48
N ARG A 415 14.63 -23.46 9.77
CA ARG A 415 13.66 -22.56 10.38
C ARG A 415 12.72 -21.88 9.38
N PHE A 416 13.22 -21.50 8.18
CA PHE A 416 12.52 -20.58 7.28
C PHE A 416 12.29 -21.11 5.86
N CYS A 417 12.90 -22.22 5.46
CA CYS A 417 12.80 -22.74 4.10
C CYS A 417 12.09 -24.10 4.03
N GLY A 418 11.35 -24.46 5.06
CA GLY A 418 10.48 -25.64 5.10
C GLY A 418 9.05 -25.34 4.65
N ASP A 419 8.10 -26.06 5.22
CA ASP A 419 6.66 -25.75 5.05
C ASP A 419 6.32 -24.52 5.87
N ILE A 420 6.13 -23.38 5.18
CA ILE A 420 5.92 -22.08 5.80
C ILE A 420 4.43 -21.77 5.79
N GLU A 421 3.82 -21.64 6.96
CA GLU A 421 2.45 -21.16 7.11
C GLU A 421 2.43 -19.64 7.32
N ILE A 422 1.60 -18.95 6.54
CA ILE A 422 1.46 -17.49 6.54
C ILE A 422 -0.01 -17.15 6.64
N VAL A 423 -0.34 -16.15 7.43
CA VAL A 423 -1.68 -15.55 7.47
C VAL A 423 -1.73 -14.42 6.43
N ASP A 424 -2.65 -14.51 5.46
CA ASP A 424 -2.83 -13.44 4.46
C ASP A 424 -3.23 -12.14 5.17
N PRO A 425 -2.54 -11.02 4.91
CA PRO A 425 -2.75 -9.78 5.63
C PRO A 425 -4.12 -9.14 5.39
N PHE A 426 -4.79 -9.48 4.29
CA PHE A 426 -6.09 -8.91 3.93
C PHE A 426 -7.27 -9.80 4.33
N THR A 427 -7.18 -11.10 4.07
CA THR A 427 -8.30 -12.04 4.27
C THR A 427 -8.22 -12.78 5.61
N GLY A 428 -7.02 -12.90 6.21
CA GLY A 428 -6.78 -13.73 7.38
C GLY A 428 -6.67 -15.23 7.07
N ASP A 429 -6.73 -15.62 5.80
CA ASP A 429 -6.60 -17.02 5.39
C ASP A 429 -5.18 -17.54 5.59
N HIS A 430 -5.06 -18.84 5.87
CA HIS A 430 -3.78 -19.51 5.99
C HIS A 430 -3.27 -19.94 4.60
N VAL A 431 -2.09 -19.44 4.23
CA VAL A 431 -1.38 -19.77 2.99
C VAL A 431 -0.14 -20.58 3.32
N ARG A 432 0.15 -21.63 2.57
CA ARG A 432 1.38 -22.43 2.69
C ARG A 432 2.30 -22.22 1.52
N LEU A 433 3.57 -21.91 1.82
CA LEU A 433 4.65 -21.80 0.84
C LEU A 433 5.54 -23.04 0.92
N GLY A 434 6.06 -23.52 -0.21
CA GLY A 434 7.10 -24.55 -0.26
C GLY A 434 6.65 -25.98 -0.26
N ALA A 435 5.36 -26.29 -0.08
CA ALA A 435 4.88 -27.65 -0.23
C ALA A 435 4.85 -28.07 -1.70
N ARG A 436 5.82 -28.92 -2.14
CA ARG A 436 5.63 -29.74 -3.34
C ARG A 436 4.51 -30.74 -3.04
N THR A 437 3.28 -30.33 -3.21
CA THR A 437 2.18 -31.29 -3.36
C THR A 437 2.40 -32.06 -4.66
N LYS A 438 2.87 -33.30 -4.55
CA LYS A 438 2.68 -34.24 -5.64
C LYS A 438 1.20 -34.24 -5.97
N SER A 439 0.86 -33.76 -7.19
CA SER A 439 -0.50 -33.77 -7.76
C SER A 439 -1.62 -33.20 -6.88
N ALA A 440 -1.55 -31.94 -6.52
CA ALA A 440 -2.74 -31.11 -6.52
C ALA A 440 -2.65 -30.27 -7.81
N LYS A 441 -3.66 -30.31 -8.66
CA LYS A 441 -3.87 -29.29 -9.68
C LYS A 441 -3.54 -27.97 -9.00
N GLU A 442 -2.64 -27.19 -9.60
CA GLU A 442 -2.25 -25.88 -9.13
C GLU A 442 -3.49 -25.14 -8.62
N VAL A 443 -3.68 -25.14 -7.32
CA VAL A 443 -4.48 -24.10 -6.70
C VAL A 443 -3.51 -22.92 -6.73
N GLU A 444 -3.46 -22.27 -7.89
CA GLU A 444 -3.00 -20.90 -7.95
C GLU A 444 -3.62 -20.21 -6.73
N PRO A 445 -2.85 -19.48 -5.90
CA PRO A 445 -3.47 -18.60 -4.93
C PRO A 445 -4.53 -17.87 -5.73
N LYS A 446 -5.82 -18.05 -5.39
CA LYS A 446 -6.87 -17.31 -6.08
C LYS A 446 -6.45 -15.86 -5.96
N ALA A 447 -5.81 -15.36 -7.01
CA ALA A 447 -5.74 -13.94 -7.23
C ALA A 447 -7.14 -13.42 -6.96
N PRO A 448 -7.34 -12.30 -6.26
CA PRO A 448 -8.68 -11.74 -6.08
C PRO A 448 -9.36 -11.89 -7.41
N GLU A 449 -10.46 -12.66 -7.47
CA GLU A 449 -11.00 -13.28 -8.69
C GLU A 449 -10.72 -12.42 -9.91
N PRO A 450 -10.02 -12.90 -10.93
CA PRO A 450 -9.67 -12.08 -12.08
C PRO A 450 -10.98 -11.43 -12.50
N PHE A 451 -11.01 -10.13 -12.56
CA PHE A 451 -12.19 -9.39 -12.95
C PHE A 451 -12.83 -10.14 -14.11
N LYS A 452 -14.09 -10.51 -13.94
CA LYS A 452 -14.84 -11.27 -14.95
C LYS A 452 -14.57 -10.67 -16.32
N THR A 453 -14.38 -11.48 -17.33
CA THR A 453 -14.13 -10.99 -18.68
C THR A 453 -15.29 -10.12 -19.15
N TYR A 454 -15.09 -9.27 -20.16
CA TYR A 454 -16.16 -8.41 -20.73
C TYR A 454 -17.47 -9.18 -20.99
N LYS A 455 -17.38 -10.46 -21.39
CA LYS A 455 -18.55 -11.35 -21.55
C LYS A 455 -19.33 -11.55 -20.25
N ASP A 456 -18.65 -11.60 -19.12
CA ASP A 456 -19.29 -11.77 -17.82
C ASP A 456 -20.00 -10.49 -17.37
N TYR A 457 -19.50 -9.31 -17.78
CA TYR A 457 -20.16 -8.02 -17.51
C TYR A 457 -21.39 -7.75 -18.36
N VAL A 458 -21.41 -8.20 -19.60
CA VAL A 458 -22.63 -8.13 -20.47
C VAL A 458 -23.75 -8.99 -19.90
N TYR A 459 -23.42 -10.05 -19.15
CA TYR A 459 -24.42 -10.90 -18.49
C TYR A 459 -25.08 -10.20 -17.29
N VAL A 460 -24.37 -9.32 -16.59
CA VAL A 460 -24.90 -8.56 -15.42
C VAL A 460 -25.94 -7.52 -15.83
N GLU A 461 -25.86 -6.94 -17.04
CA GLU A 461 -26.94 -6.03 -17.53
C GLU A 461 -28.29 -6.73 -17.74
N LYS A 462 -28.30 -8.06 -17.96
CA LYS A 462 -29.54 -8.86 -18.11
C LYS A 462 -30.25 -9.16 -16.78
N TYR A 463 -29.59 -8.98 -15.64
CA TYR A 463 -30.14 -9.27 -14.30
C TYR A 463 -30.55 -8.01 -13.54
N LYS A 464 -30.95 -6.94 -14.22
CA LYS A 464 -31.69 -5.85 -13.60
C LYS A 464 -33.07 -6.36 -13.19
N GLY A 465 -33.19 -6.84 -11.96
CA GLY A 465 -34.51 -7.07 -11.38
C GLY A 465 -34.71 -8.22 -10.40
N LYS A 466 -33.69 -9.03 -10.07
CA LYS A 466 -33.86 -10.06 -9.04
C LYS A 466 -32.56 -10.24 -8.25
N ASP A 467 -32.65 -10.04 -6.94
CA ASP A 467 -31.67 -10.30 -5.88
C ASP A 467 -30.73 -9.17 -5.48
N LEU A 468 -31.32 -8.07 -5.02
CA LEU A 468 -30.65 -7.10 -4.13
C LEU A 468 -30.07 -7.78 -2.86
N GLU A 469 -30.67 -8.87 -2.41
CA GLU A 469 -30.22 -9.67 -1.26
C GLU A 469 -28.91 -10.43 -1.54
N LYS A 470 -28.79 -11.05 -2.72
CA LYS A 470 -27.60 -11.79 -3.11
C LYS A 470 -26.39 -10.91 -3.38
N ASP A 471 -26.60 -9.76 -4.02
CA ASP A 471 -25.55 -8.77 -4.23
C ASP A 471 -25.08 -8.15 -2.91
N PHE A 472 -25.98 -7.96 -1.95
CA PHE A 472 -25.65 -7.46 -0.62
C PHE A 472 -24.80 -8.47 0.16
N LEU A 473 -25.13 -9.77 0.09
CA LEU A 473 -24.39 -10.85 0.74
C LEU A 473 -23.01 -11.05 0.11
N LEU A 474 -22.89 -11.10 -1.22
CA LEU A 474 -21.63 -11.28 -1.94
C LEU A 474 -20.61 -10.15 -1.67
N HIS A 475 -21.08 -8.94 -1.39
CA HIS A 475 -20.20 -7.80 -1.10
C HIS A 475 -19.90 -7.61 0.39
N ALA A 476 -20.65 -8.26 1.26
CA ALA A 476 -20.46 -8.22 2.71
C ALA A 476 -19.59 -9.37 3.25
N GLU A 477 -19.35 -10.41 2.46
CA GLU A 477 -18.58 -11.62 2.87
C GLU A 477 -17.13 -11.34 3.31
N GLY A 478 -16.59 -10.15 3.02
CA GLY A 478 -15.28 -9.74 3.52
C GLY A 478 -15.29 -9.08 4.91
N ASP A 479 -16.42 -8.49 5.31
CA ASP A 479 -16.48 -7.58 6.45
C ASP A 479 -17.52 -7.97 7.53
N TYR A 480 -18.46 -8.89 7.25
CA TYR A 480 -19.55 -9.25 8.17
C TYR A 480 -19.90 -10.74 8.10
N ASN A 481 -20.26 -11.31 9.24
CA ASN A 481 -20.72 -12.69 9.34
C ASN A 481 -22.11 -12.81 8.67
N GLU A 482 -22.28 -13.79 7.77
CA GLU A 482 -23.51 -14.05 7.02
C GLU A 482 -24.76 -14.18 7.91
N LYS A 483 -24.61 -14.74 9.15
CA LYS A 483 -25.69 -14.85 10.14
C LYS A 483 -26.18 -13.49 10.64
N GLU A 484 -25.26 -12.55 10.84
CA GLU A 484 -25.59 -11.20 11.34
C GLU A 484 -26.33 -10.40 10.27
N ILE A 485 -25.94 -10.55 9.00
CA ILE A 485 -26.62 -9.91 7.87
C ILE A 485 -28.02 -10.45 7.70
N LYS A 486 -28.22 -11.78 7.75
CA LYS A 486 -29.55 -12.41 7.69
C LYS A 486 -30.45 -11.99 8.84
N GLN A 487 -29.90 -11.78 10.04
CA GLN A 487 -30.66 -11.28 11.21
C GLN A 487 -31.10 -9.82 11.04
N ILE A 488 -30.29 -9.00 10.35
CA ILE A 488 -30.63 -7.59 10.09
C ILE A 488 -31.72 -7.47 9.02
N ILE A 489 -31.63 -8.27 7.96
CA ILE A 489 -32.62 -8.29 6.86
C ILE A 489 -33.96 -8.88 7.31
N GLY A 490 -33.94 -9.99 8.08
CA GLY A 490 -35.15 -10.66 8.57
C GLY A 490 -35.99 -9.88 9.57
N ARG A 491 -35.43 -8.86 10.24
CA ARG A 491 -36.18 -7.95 11.15
C ARG A 491 -36.92 -6.81 10.45
N ARG A 492 -36.80 -6.68 9.14
CA ARG A 492 -37.51 -5.66 8.35
C ARG A 492 -38.79 -6.16 7.65
N SER A 493 -39.09 -7.44 7.79
CA SER A 493 -40.27 -8.06 7.17
C SER A 493 -41.42 -8.37 8.15
N ASP A 494 -41.33 -7.86 9.39
CA ASP A 494 -42.44 -7.89 10.37
C ASP A 494 -43.00 -6.51 10.67
#